data_5462e33073dba788295388717bbac1de
#
_entry.id   5462e33073dba788295388717bbac1de
#
_cell.length_a   1.000
_cell.length_b   1.000
_cell.length_c   1.000
_cell.angle_alpha   90.00
_cell.angle_beta   90.00
_cell.angle_gamma   90.00
#
_symmetry.space_group_name_H-M   'P 1'
#
loop_
_entity.id
_entity.type
_entity.pdbx_description
1 polymer ?
#
loop_
_entity_poly.entity_id
_entity_poly.type
_entity_poly.pdbx_seq_one_letter_code
_entity_poly.pdbx_strand_id
1 'polypeptide(L)'
;YNDWHRGLYPTEEGFGRTDAFGRIANSVFGDTIDPANYRVANAPVSYPHLWDIWKFDWVQWNGSAMQPMARNIGEALGVGATLRLLHENGQPVSEAERYASGVRVRDLHRLETTLMQLAPPRWPEDVLGAIDLTQASLGRALYKENCAHCHDARPKPVDKRFAAERDPEWRMKVIPTSFVGTDPTTADNIADHRFDLTRLGWTQDELDRLDVQLYGAPAGPLDLASLSSAKGLAYITAYVEERAYRDAGIDEVERAEFDGFGLPIGVQELRGYKTRPLDGIWATPPFLHNGSVPTLFQLLSPVAERQKQFWVGSREYDPQHVGIRTERFDGGFLLDTAITGNGNRGHEFRAGCRGNGVIGRALAPHERWALVEYLKVLGDPR
;
A
#
# COMPACT_ATOMS: atom_id res chain seq x y z
N TYR A 1 -12.10 -4.59 -22.01
CA TYR A 1 -10.83 -3.84 -22.17
C TYR A 1 -10.61 -3.61 -23.64
N ASN A 2 -10.61 -2.35 -24.09
CA ASN A 2 -10.33 -1.98 -25.48
C ASN A 2 -8.83 -2.17 -25.77
N ASP A 3 -8.45 -2.53 -26.99
CA ASP A 3 -7.07 -2.84 -27.38
C ASP A 3 -6.05 -1.73 -27.07
N TRP A 4 -6.46 -0.47 -27.01
CA TRP A 4 -5.58 0.65 -26.66
C TRP A 4 -5.12 0.65 -25.19
N HIS A 5 -5.83 -0.02 -24.30
CA HIS A 5 -5.42 -0.17 -22.90
C HIS A 5 -4.26 -1.15 -22.70
N ARG A 6 -4.00 -2.07 -23.65
CA ARG A 6 -2.94 -3.08 -23.53
C ARG A 6 -1.55 -2.47 -23.35
N GLY A 7 -1.28 -1.34 -24.02
CA GLY A 7 -0.02 -0.63 -23.85
C GLY A 7 0.15 0.08 -22.51
N LEU A 8 -0.96 0.37 -21.82
CA LEU A 8 -0.96 1.03 -20.51
C LEU A 8 -0.76 0.03 -19.35
N TYR A 9 -1.17 -1.22 -19.52
CA TYR A 9 -1.11 -2.27 -18.49
C TYR A 9 -0.32 -3.49 -18.99
N PRO A 10 1.00 -3.34 -19.28
CA PRO A 10 1.79 -4.42 -19.88
C PRO A 10 2.08 -5.58 -18.93
N THR A 11 2.01 -5.34 -17.61
CA THR A 11 2.18 -6.38 -16.59
C THR A 11 0.81 -6.84 -16.10
N GLU A 12 0.46 -8.10 -16.39
CA GLU A 12 -0.79 -8.67 -15.89
C GLU A 12 -0.78 -8.78 -14.37
N GLU A 13 -1.88 -8.41 -13.76
CA GLU A 13 -2.00 -8.37 -12.29
C GLU A 13 -2.08 -9.77 -11.67
N GLY A 14 -2.82 -10.68 -12.30
CA GLY A 14 -3.11 -11.99 -11.74
C GLY A 14 -4.02 -11.93 -10.51
N PHE A 15 -3.97 -12.98 -9.70
CA PHE A 15 -4.82 -13.08 -8.51
C PHE A 15 -4.25 -12.30 -7.31
N GLY A 16 -5.11 -11.56 -6.60
CA GLY A 16 -4.78 -10.89 -5.35
C GLY A 16 -3.83 -9.71 -5.48
N ARG A 17 -3.68 -9.15 -6.68
CA ARG A 17 -2.81 -8.00 -6.96
C ARG A 17 -3.50 -6.99 -7.85
N THR A 18 -3.06 -5.74 -7.77
CA THR A 18 -3.42 -4.66 -8.71
C THR A 18 -2.36 -3.57 -8.69
N ASP A 19 -2.17 -2.87 -9.81
CA ASP A 19 -1.40 -1.62 -9.83
C ASP A 19 -2.30 -0.47 -9.34
N ALA A 20 -2.42 -0.34 -8.01
CA ALA A 20 -3.35 0.60 -7.40
C ALA A 20 -3.02 2.05 -7.78
N PHE A 21 -1.73 2.43 -7.79
CA PHE A 21 -1.32 3.79 -8.11
C PHE A 21 -1.48 4.12 -9.60
N GLY A 22 -1.11 3.20 -10.48
CA GLY A 22 -1.32 3.37 -11.92
C GLY A 22 -2.80 3.49 -12.27
N ARG A 23 -3.65 2.66 -11.64
CA ARG A 23 -5.10 2.72 -11.88
C ARG A 23 -5.73 4.01 -11.40
N ILE A 24 -5.46 4.45 -10.16
CA ILE A 24 -6.04 5.71 -9.67
C ILE A 24 -5.53 6.92 -10.47
N ALA A 25 -4.25 6.95 -10.83
CA ALA A 25 -3.69 8.02 -11.63
C ALA A 25 -4.34 8.06 -13.04
N ASN A 26 -4.46 6.92 -13.69
CA ASN A 26 -5.08 6.84 -15.02
C ASN A 26 -6.58 7.16 -14.96
N SER A 27 -7.31 6.69 -13.93
CA SER A 27 -8.71 7.02 -13.74
C SER A 27 -8.92 8.53 -13.48
N VAL A 28 -8.19 9.08 -12.52
CA VAL A 28 -8.38 10.48 -12.10
C VAL A 28 -7.79 11.47 -13.12
N PHE A 29 -6.59 11.24 -13.63
CA PHE A 29 -5.92 12.20 -14.50
C PHE A 29 -6.16 11.92 -15.98
N GLY A 30 -6.21 10.64 -16.39
CA GLY A 30 -6.40 10.22 -17.76
C GLY A 30 -7.86 10.29 -18.19
N ASP A 31 -8.74 9.57 -17.49
CA ASP A 31 -10.15 9.45 -17.87
C ASP A 31 -10.93 10.76 -17.63
N THR A 32 -10.62 11.51 -16.54
CA THR A 32 -11.45 12.67 -16.16
C THR A 32 -10.85 14.02 -16.50
N ILE A 33 -9.57 14.13 -16.85
CA ILE A 33 -8.92 15.41 -17.17
C ILE A 33 -8.42 15.44 -18.61
N ASP A 34 -7.44 14.58 -18.95
CA ASP A 34 -6.88 14.55 -20.30
C ASP A 34 -6.27 13.18 -20.61
N PRO A 35 -6.62 12.52 -21.72
CA PRO A 35 -5.99 11.29 -22.15
C PRO A 35 -4.45 11.37 -22.31
N ALA A 36 -3.88 12.56 -22.50
CA ALA A 36 -2.43 12.77 -22.51
C ALA A 36 -1.77 12.48 -21.15
N ASN A 37 -2.57 12.41 -20.09
CA ASN A 37 -2.13 12.05 -18.74
C ASN A 37 -2.03 10.55 -18.48
N TYR A 38 -2.43 9.68 -19.39
CA TYR A 38 -2.22 8.25 -19.16
C TYR A 38 -0.75 7.90 -18.99
N ARG A 39 -0.46 7.08 -17.99
CA ARG A 39 0.88 6.57 -17.69
C ARG A 39 0.84 5.05 -17.62
N VAL A 40 1.95 4.43 -17.98
CA VAL A 40 2.10 2.96 -17.91
C VAL A 40 1.94 2.49 -16.46
N ALA A 41 1.02 1.55 -16.25
CA ALA A 41 0.76 0.89 -14.99
C ALA A 41 1.29 -0.55 -15.09
N ASN A 42 2.52 -0.76 -14.63
CA ASN A 42 3.26 -2.01 -14.77
C ASN A 42 3.82 -2.53 -13.43
N ALA A 43 3.24 -2.08 -12.33
CA ALA A 43 3.72 -2.38 -11.00
C ALA A 43 2.60 -2.93 -10.08
N PRO A 44 2.01 -4.10 -10.40
CA PRO A 44 0.98 -4.68 -9.55
C PRO A 44 1.52 -5.05 -8.18
N VAL A 45 0.78 -4.67 -7.13
CA VAL A 45 1.08 -4.98 -5.74
C VAL A 45 0.02 -5.88 -5.15
N SER A 46 0.40 -6.71 -4.17
CA SER A 46 -0.52 -7.56 -3.43
C SER A 46 -1.47 -6.74 -2.59
N TYR A 47 -2.71 -7.21 -2.41
CA TYR A 47 -3.61 -6.63 -1.43
C TYR A 47 -3.03 -6.85 -0.02
N PRO A 48 -2.73 -5.78 0.72
CA PRO A 48 -2.22 -5.92 2.07
C PRO A 48 -3.31 -6.42 3.01
N HIS A 49 -2.93 -7.14 4.06
CA HIS A 49 -3.87 -7.48 5.12
C HIS A 49 -4.38 -6.21 5.83
N LEU A 50 -5.61 -6.30 6.39
CA LEU A 50 -6.33 -5.14 6.92
C LEU A 50 -6.34 -5.08 8.45
N TRP A 51 -5.99 -6.18 9.17
CA TRP A 51 -5.92 -6.12 10.61
C TRP A 51 -4.86 -5.12 11.07
N ASP A 52 -5.16 -4.42 12.14
CA ASP A 52 -4.33 -3.37 12.73
C ASP A 52 -4.04 -2.15 11.83
N ILE A 53 -4.59 -2.06 10.61
CA ILE A 53 -4.29 -0.97 9.68
C ILE A 53 -4.64 0.41 10.25
N TRP A 54 -5.66 0.47 11.09
CA TRP A 54 -6.11 1.70 11.76
C TRP A 54 -5.11 2.25 12.79
N LYS A 55 -4.11 1.43 13.19
CA LYS A 55 -3.02 1.82 14.09
C LYS A 55 -1.85 2.50 13.39
N PHE A 56 -1.79 2.44 12.06
CA PHE A 56 -0.65 2.91 11.29
C PHE A 56 -0.76 4.42 11.01
N ASP A 57 0.37 5.14 11.18
CA ASP A 57 0.45 6.54 10.76
C ASP A 57 0.52 6.70 9.23
N TRP A 58 1.09 5.74 8.53
CA TRP A 58 1.17 5.72 7.07
C TRP A 58 0.67 4.40 6.51
N VAL A 59 -0.13 4.48 5.44
CA VAL A 59 -0.67 3.32 4.73
C VAL A 59 -0.20 3.30 3.27
N GLN A 60 -0.70 2.35 2.47
CA GLN A 60 -0.15 1.91 1.19
C GLN A 60 1.21 1.22 1.34
N TRP A 61 1.67 0.50 0.30
CA TRP A 61 2.95 -0.22 0.37
C TRP A 61 4.15 0.72 0.53
N ASN A 62 4.13 1.87 -0.11
CA ASN A 62 5.18 2.88 -0.04
C ASN A 62 4.98 3.92 1.07
N GLY A 63 3.96 3.77 1.91
CA GLY A 63 3.67 4.72 2.98
C GLY A 63 3.24 6.09 2.45
N SER A 64 2.48 6.16 1.37
CA SER A 64 2.17 7.43 0.69
C SER A 64 0.96 8.17 1.22
N ALA A 65 0.08 7.56 2.01
CA ALA A 65 -1.14 8.18 2.51
C ALA A 65 -1.25 8.04 4.04
N MET A 66 -1.81 9.04 4.70
CA MET A 66 -1.94 9.11 6.16
C MET A 66 -3.40 9.03 6.60
N GLN A 67 -4.23 10.00 6.23
CA GLN A 67 -5.58 10.15 6.72
C GLN A 67 -6.51 9.06 6.13
N PRO A 68 -7.32 8.37 6.95
CA PRO A 68 -8.13 7.24 6.49
C PRO A 68 -9.18 7.63 5.45
N MET A 69 -9.93 8.72 5.64
CA MET A 69 -10.98 9.11 4.69
C MET A 69 -10.40 9.55 3.35
N ALA A 70 -9.36 10.37 3.35
CA ALA A 70 -8.68 10.76 2.11
C ALA A 70 -8.13 9.58 1.34
N ARG A 71 -7.52 8.59 2.04
CA ARG A 71 -7.09 7.33 1.43
C ARG A 71 -8.25 6.60 0.79
N ASN A 72 -9.35 6.41 1.50
CA ASN A 72 -10.52 5.67 1.02
C ASN A 72 -11.19 6.36 -0.16
N ILE A 73 -11.27 7.69 -0.16
CA ILE A 73 -11.74 8.46 -1.30
C ILE A 73 -10.85 8.22 -2.51
N GLY A 74 -9.52 8.33 -2.35
CA GLY A 74 -8.57 8.04 -3.40
C GLY A 74 -8.74 6.64 -3.98
N GLU A 75 -8.86 5.62 -3.13
CA GLU A 75 -9.09 4.23 -3.55
C GLU A 75 -10.44 4.08 -4.29
N ALA A 76 -11.52 4.70 -3.79
CA ALA A 76 -12.82 4.65 -4.44
C ALA A 76 -12.78 5.28 -5.86
N LEU A 77 -12.08 6.39 -6.02
CA LEU A 77 -11.87 7.02 -7.34
C LEU A 77 -11.07 6.09 -8.28
N GLY A 78 -10.08 5.37 -7.75
CA GLY A 78 -9.28 4.42 -8.52
C GLY A 78 -10.02 3.15 -8.96
N VAL A 79 -11.14 2.81 -8.31
CA VAL A 79 -11.97 1.64 -8.66
C VAL A 79 -13.29 2.00 -9.34
N GLY A 80 -13.44 3.24 -9.78
CA GLY A 80 -14.54 3.66 -10.65
C GLY A 80 -15.64 4.49 -9.99
N ALA A 81 -15.41 5.09 -8.82
CA ALA A 81 -16.30 6.14 -8.33
C ALA A 81 -16.31 7.29 -9.34
N THR A 82 -17.49 7.76 -9.69
CA THR A 82 -17.62 8.88 -10.62
C THR A 82 -17.01 10.15 -10.05
N LEU A 83 -16.41 10.97 -10.90
CA LEU A 83 -15.81 12.25 -10.53
C LEU A 83 -16.13 13.29 -11.62
N ARG A 84 -16.67 14.44 -11.21
CA ARG A 84 -16.97 15.55 -12.11
C ARG A 84 -15.96 16.67 -11.95
N LEU A 85 -15.13 16.87 -12.98
CA LEU A 85 -14.11 17.93 -13.05
C LEU A 85 -14.34 18.83 -14.27
N LEU A 86 -14.54 18.22 -15.42
CA LEU A 86 -14.64 18.90 -16.71
C LEU A 86 -15.93 18.50 -17.43
N HIS A 87 -16.40 19.39 -18.33
CA HIS A 87 -17.38 19.06 -19.37
C HIS A 87 -16.71 18.28 -20.51
N GLU A 88 -17.50 17.64 -21.37
CA GLU A 88 -17.00 16.93 -22.56
C GLU A 88 -16.15 17.81 -23.49
N ASN A 89 -16.35 19.11 -23.47
CA ASN A 89 -15.54 20.08 -24.23
C ASN A 89 -14.21 20.44 -23.56
N GLY A 90 -13.89 19.82 -22.42
CA GLY A 90 -12.65 20.04 -21.67
C GLY A 90 -12.61 21.32 -20.82
N GLN A 91 -13.73 22.05 -20.70
CA GLN A 91 -13.82 23.18 -19.80
C GLN A 91 -14.23 22.74 -18.40
N PRO A 92 -13.75 23.39 -17.32
CA PRO A 92 -14.21 23.11 -15.96
C PRO A 92 -15.74 23.18 -15.85
N VAL A 93 -16.35 22.24 -15.15
CA VAL A 93 -17.76 22.31 -14.79
C VAL A 93 -18.00 23.48 -13.82
N SER A 94 -19.27 23.84 -13.63
CA SER A 94 -19.63 24.90 -12.67
C SER A 94 -19.10 24.56 -11.26
N GLU A 95 -18.82 25.60 -10.46
CA GLU A 95 -18.39 25.42 -9.07
C GLU A 95 -19.38 24.54 -8.27
N ALA A 96 -20.68 24.66 -8.56
CA ALA A 96 -21.74 23.88 -7.93
C ALA A 96 -21.68 22.38 -8.29
N GLU A 97 -21.04 21.98 -9.40
CA GLU A 97 -20.91 20.59 -9.83
C GLU A 97 -19.52 20.03 -9.62
N ARG A 98 -18.53 20.91 -9.50
CA ARG A 98 -17.11 20.53 -9.41
C ARG A 98 -16.84 19.66 -8.18
N TYR A 99 -16.07 18.62 -8.37
CA TYR A 99 -15.73 17.60 -7.38
C TYR A 99 -16.91 16.75 -6.89
N ALA A 100 -18.09 16.87 -7.49
CA ALA A 100 -19.16 15.92 -7.22
C ALA A 100 -18.70 14.50 -7.61
N SER A 101 -18.92 13.55 -6.72
CA SER A 101 -18.41 12.18 -6.90
C SER A 101 -19.42 11.14 -6.44
N GLY A 102 -19.21 9.88 -6.86
CA GLY A 102 -19.95 8.72 -6.37
C GLY A 102 -19.45 8.20 -5.03
N VAL A 103 -18.57 8.91 -4.35
CA VAL A 103 -17.98 8.49 -3.06
C VAL A 103 -19.03 8.56 -1.95
N ARG A 104 -19.12 7.49 -1.14
CA ARG A 104 -20.11 7.33 -0.05
C ARG A 104 -19.40 7.41 1.30
N VAL A 105 -19.08 8.61 1.76
CA VAL A 105 -18.24 8.86 2.96
C VAL A 105 -18.76 8.17 4.23
N ARG A 106 -20.09 8.12 4.47
CA ARG A 106 -20.66 7.42 5.64
C ARG A 106 -20.43 5.90 5.57
N ASP A 107 -20.46 5.30 4.38
CA ASP A 107 -20.19 3.86 4.22
C ASP A 107 -18.71 3.58 4.36
N LEU A 108 -17.83 4.44 3.83
CA LEU A 108 -16.39 4.33 4.01
C LEU A 108 -16.00 4.42 5.49
N HIS A 109 -16.58 5.37 6.24
CA HIS A 109 -16.35 5.45 7.68
C HIS A 109 -16.85 4.20 8.43
N ARG A 110 -18.02 3.66 8.05
CA ARG A 110 -18.52 2.40 8.63
C ARG A 110 -17.58 1.23 8.35
N LEU A 111 -16.97 1.17 7.17
CA LEU A 111 -15.95 0.16 6.85
C LEU A 111 -14.71 0.33 7.75
N GLU A 112 -14.20 1.55 7.92
CA GLU A 112 -13.06 1.80 8.82
C GLU A 112 -13.34 1.36 10.26
N THR A 113 -14.49 1.72 10.82
CA THR A 113 -14.87 1.31 12.17
C THR A 113 -15.05 -0.20 12.30
N THR A 114 -15.52 -0.87 11.24
CA THR A 114 -15.63 -2.33 11.21
C THR A 114 -14.24 -2.98 11.19
N LEU A 115 -13.29 -2.43 10.42
CA LEU A 115 -11.93 -2.94 10.34
C LEU A 115 -11.16 -2.83 11.66
N MET A 116 -11.54 -1.91 12.55
CA MET A 116 -10.94 -1.82 13.90
C MET A 116 -11.19 -3.06 14.76
N GLN A 117 -12.17 -3.89 14.40
CA GLN A 117 -12.47 -5.14 15.10
C GLN A 117 -11.66 -6.33 14.56
N LEU A 118 -10.92 -6.13 13.45
CA LEU A 118 -10.18 -7.20 12.79
C LEU A 118 -8.82 -7.38 13.46
N ALA A 119 -8.61 -8.53 14.07
CA ALA A 119 -7.35 -8.93 14.69
C ALA A 119 -6.53 -9.86 13.78
N PRO A 120 -5.20 -9.93 13.97
CA PRO A 120 -4.35 -10.91 13.32
C PRO A 120 -4.87 -12.33 13.55
N PRO A 121 -4.96 -13.19 12.50
CA PRO A 121 -5.44 -14.55 12.65
C PRO A 121 -4.41 -15.42 13.38
N ARG A 122 -4.90 -16.32 14.25
CA ARG A 122 -4.08 -17.35 14.89
C ARG A 122 -3.85 -18.51 13.93
N TRP A 123 -2.68 -19.12 14.00
CA TRP A 123 -2.40 -20.36 13.26
C TRP A 123 -3.36 -21.47 13.72
N PRO A 124 -4.15 -22.04 12.80
CA PRO A 124 -5.11 -23.08 13.14
C PRO A 124 -4.44 -24.46 13.18
N GLU A 125 -3.91 -24.82 14.34
CA GLU A 125 -3.12 -26.06 14.52
C GLU A 125 -3.91 -27.35 14.21
N ASP A 126 -5.21 -27.32 14.39
CA ASP A 126 -6.13 -28.40 14.05
C ASP A 126 -6.30 -28.64 12.54
N VAL A 127 -5.99 -27.63 11.72
CA VAL A 127 -6.12 -27.67 10.25
C VAL A 127 -4.76 -27.76 9.56
N LEU A 128 -3.81 -26.93 10.00
CA LEU A 128 -2.51 -26.74 9.33
C LEU A 128 -1.36 -27.47 10.05
N GLY A 129 -1.64 -28.14 11.16
CA GLY A 129 -0.67 -28.90 11.96
C GLY A 129 -0.09 -28.10 13.13
N ALA A 130 0.42 -28.86 14.09
CA ALA A 130 0.96 -28.31 15.32
C ALA A 130 2.21 -27.46 15.07
N ILE A 131 2.43 -26.48 15.95
CA ILE A 131 3.61 -25.61 15.96
C ILE A 131 4.72 -26.29 16.77
N ASP A 132 5.94 -26.31 16.22
CA ASP A 132 7.14 -26.68 17.00
C ASP A 132 7.57 -25.52 17.89
N LEU A 133 7.14 -25.53 19.15
CA LEU A 133 7.45 -24.46 20.11
C LEU A 133 8.96 -24.34 20.43
N THR A 134 9.72 -25.41 20.27
CA THR A 134 11.19 -25.39 20.46
C THR A 134 11.82 -24.60 19.31
N GLN A 135 11.44 -24.90 18.07
CA GLN A 135 11.88 -24.16 16.90
C GLN A 135 11.37 -22.71 16.94
N ALA A 136 10.12 -22.47 17.33
CA ALA A 136 9.58 -21.13 17.46
C ALA A 136 10.34 -20.28 18.49
N SER A 137 10.80 -20.86 19.59
CA SER A 137 11.63 -20.16 20.59
C SER A 137 12.99 -19.74 20.02
N LEU A 138 13.65 -20.62 19.25
CA LEU A 138 14.87 -20.28 18.52
C LEU A 138 14.59 -19.18 17.48
N GLY A 139 13.51 -19.32 16.71
CA GLY A 139 13.07 -18.35 15.71
C GLY A 139 12.79 -16.98 16.32
N ARG A 140 12.27 -16.91 17.53
CA ARG A 140 12.07 -15.64 18.25
C ARG A 140 13.39 -14.89 18.50
N ALA A 141 14.46 -15.58 18.85
CA ALA A 141 15.76 -14.96 19.02
C ALA A 141 16.31 -14.43 17.69
N LEU A 142 16.20 -15.23 16.63
CA LEU A 142 16.60 -14.84 15.26
C LEU A 142 15.77 -13.66 14.71
N TYR A 143 14.47 -13.63 14.99
CA TYR A 143 13.59 -12.52 14.62
C TYR A 143 14.03 -11.21 15.29
N LYS A 144 14.30 -11.25 16.59
CA LYS A 144 14.79 -10.07 17.33
C LYS A 144 16.10 -9.53 16.75
N GLU A 145 17.00 -10.41 16.34
CA GLU A 145 18.29 -10.06 15.76
C GLU A 145 18.16 -9.44 14.35
N ASN A 146 17.29 -10.02 13.51
CA ASN A 146 17.31 -9.75 12.08
C ASN A 146 16.10 -8.97 11.56
N CYS A 147 14.93 -9.02 12.24
CA CYS A 147 13.65 -8.52 11.70
C CYS A 147 13.04 -7.40 12.54
N ALA A 148 13.10 -7.51 13.87
CA ALA A 148 12.39 -6.63 14.81
C ALA A 148 12.71 -5.14 14.61
N HIS A 149 13.94 -4.79 14.24
CA HIS A 149 14.35 -3.39 14.05
C HIS A 149 13.58 -2.67 12.92
N CYS A 150 13.02 -3.44 11.99
CA CYS A 150 12.14 -2.91 10.93
C CYS A 150 10.67 -3.23 11.19
N HIS A 151 10.35 -4.45 11.62
CA HIS A 151 8.99 -4.98 11.64
C HIS A 151 8.27 -4.92 12.98
N ASP A 152 8.95 -4.59 14.08
CA ASP A 152 8.23 -4.38 15.35
C ASP A 152 7.41 -3.10 15.28
N ALA A 153 6.12 -3.24 15.59
CA ALA A 153 5.25 -2.13 15.87
C ALA A 153 5.83 -1.33 17.05
N ARG A 154 5.98 -0.02 16.87
CA ARG A 154 6.52 0.84 17.94
C ARG A 154 5.46 1.80 18.37
N PRO A 155 5.01 1.71 19.65
CA PRO A 155 4.21 2.77 20.24
C PRO A 155 4.99 4.08 20.12
N LYS A 156 4.31 5.12 19.69
CA LYS A 156 4.89 6.46 19.66
C LYS A 156 4.82 7.13 21.01
N PRO A 157 5.78 8.02 21.29
CA PRO A 157 5.48 9.21 22.09
C PRO A 157 4.48 10.03 21.28
N VAL A 158 3.34 10.35 21.88
CA VAL A 158 2.31 11.22 21.31
C VAL A 158 2.98 12.50 20.83
N ASP A 159 2.95 12.79 19.53
CA ASP A 159 3.35 14.11 19.04
C ASP A 159 2.21 15.07 19.35
N LYS A 160 2.38 15.85 20.40
CA LYS A 160 1.38 16.82 20.87
C LYS A 160 0.97 17.88 19.83
N ARG A 161 1.66 17.93 18.69
CA ARG A 161 1.27 18.78 17.56
C ARG A 161 0.03 18.26 16.83
N PHE A 162 -0.24 16.96 16.96
CA PHE A 162 -1.44 16.30 16.46
C PHE A 162 -2.24 15.79 17.67
N ALA A 163 -2.72 16.69 18.49
CA ALA A 163 -3.46 16.39 19.71
C ALA A 163 -4.87 15.82 19.44
N ALA A 164 -4.95 14.89 18.52
CA ALA A 164 -6.12 14.09 18.29
C ALA A 164 -6.23 13.01 19.37
N GLU A 165 -7.42 12.73 19.83
CA GLU A 165 -7.71 11.65 20.79
C GLU A 165 -7.30 10.25 20.29
N ARG A 166 -6.99 10.13 19.01
CA ARG A 166 -6.43 8.95 18.33
C ARG A 166 -5.20 9.29 17.50
N ASP A 167 -4.10 9.52 18.17
CA ASP A 167 -2.80 9.47 17.49
C ASP A 167 -2.56 8.02 16.99
N PRO A 168 -2.14 7.81 15.73
CA PRO A 168 -1.80 6.48 15.26
C PRO A 168 -0.85 5.78 16.23
N GLU A 169 -1.24 4.61 16.70
CA GLU A 169 -0.50 3.91 17.75
C GLU A 169 0.90 3.51 17.29
N TRP A 170 1.07 3.31 15.98
CA TRP A 170 2.29 2.74 15.42
C TRP A 170 2.92 3.60 14.32
N ARG A 171 4.20 3.93 14.50
CA ARG A 171 5.02 4.57 13.47
C ARG A 171 5.57 3.54 12.49
N MET A 172 5.18 3.70 11.24
CA MET A 172 5.72 2.88 10.15
C MET A 172 7.05 3.47 9.66
N LYS A 173 8.04 2.60 9.51
CA LYS A 173 9.27 2.96 8.82
C LYS A 173 9.09 2.75 7.34
N VAL A 174 9.56 3.67 6.52
CA VAL A 174 9.72 3.47 5.08
C VAL A 174 11.21 3.21 4.82
N ILE A 175 11.51 2.04 4.26
CA ILE A 175 12.88 1.64 3.93
C ILE A 175 13.12 1.93 2.45
N PRO A 176 14.20 2.66 2.10
CA PRO A 176 14.53 2.95 0.71
C PRO A 176 14.68 1.68 -0.13
N THR A 177 14.18 1.71 -1.36
CA THR A 177 14.34 0.60 -2.33
C THR A 177 15.81 0.28 -2.58
N SER A 178 16.69 1.29 -2.59
CA SER A 178 18.14 1.11 -2.68
C SER A 178 18.75 0.32 -1.51
N PHE A 179 18.12 0.34 -0.34
CA PHE A 179 18.57 -0.45 0.81
C PHE A 179 18.00 -1.87 0.76
N VAL A 180 16.66 -2.02 0.63
CA VAL A 180 15.99 -3.33 0.70
C VAL A 180 16.15 -4.14 -0.58
N GLY A 181 16.37 -3.48 -1.73
CA GLY A 181 16.64 -4.08 -3.04
C GLY A 181 15.47 -4.84 -3.67
N THR A 182 14.26 -4.75 -3.12
CA THR A 182 13.05 -5.32 -3.72
C THR A 182 12.65 -4.54 -4.97
N ASP A 183 11.74 -5.05 -5.77
CA ASP A 183 11.31 -4.41 -7.01
C ASP A 183 10.93 -2.93 -6.76
N PRO A 184 11.58 -1.95 -7.40
CA PRO A 184 11.35 -0.54 -7.11
C PRO A 184 10.19 0.06 -7.90
N THR A 185 9.62 -0.66 -8.87
CA THR A 185 8.76 -0.09 -9.92
C THR A 185 7.58 0.69 -9.35
N THR A 186 6.88 0.17 -8.34
CA THR A 186 5.74 0.88 -7.71
C THR A 186 6.18 2.19 -7.07
N ALA A 187 7.28 2.18 -6.32
CA ALA A 187 7.78 3.37 -5.63
C ALA A 187 8.35 4.40 -6.61
N ASP A 188 8.98 3.95 -7.68
CA ASP A 188 9.51 4.81 -8.72
C ASP A 188 8.38 5.43 -9.55
N ASN A 189 7.38 4.66 -9.95
CA ASN A 189 6.25 5.17 -10.73
C ASN A 189 5.54 6.33 -10.02
N ILE A 190 5.24 6.20 -8.72
CA ILE A 190 4.57 7.29 -7.99
C ILE A 190 5.46 8.52 -7.84
N ALA A 191 6.78 8.33 -7.69
CA ALA A 191 7.73 9.41 -7.54
C ALA A 191 8.06 10.12 -8.87
N ASP A 192 8.00 9.40 -10.00
CA ASP A 192 8.44 9.92 -11.30
C ASP A 192 7.32 10.39 -12.21
N HIS A 193 6.12 9.83 -12.07
CA HIS A 193 5.02 10.22 -12.95
C HIS A 193 4.60 11.67 -12.69
N ARG A 194 4.40 12.40 -13.78
CA ARG A 194 3.95 13.81 -13.81
C ARG A 194 2.72 13.93 -14.69
N PHE A 195 1.83 14.85 -14.33
CA PHE A 195 0.52 15.02 -14.96
C PHE A 195 0.26 16.50 -15.23
N ASP A 196 -0.37 16.77 -16.36
CA ASP A 196 -0.83 18.11 -16.71
C ASP A 196 -2.25 18.33 -16.14
N LEU A 197 -2.35 19.20 -15.15
CA LEU A 197 -3.60 19.56 -14.46
C LEU A 197 -4.03 20.99 -14.78
N THR A 198 -3.44 21.64 -15.79
CA THR A 198 -3.76 23.02 -16.19
C THR A 198 -5.22 23.23 -16.56
N ARG A 199 -5.87 22.19 -17.10
CA ARG A 199 -7.31 22.23 -17.45
C ARG A 199 -8.22 22.41 -16.24
N LEU A 200 -7.76 22.11 -15.03
CA LEU A 200 -8.54 22.32 -13.81
C LEU A 200 -8.69 23.80 -13.48
N GLY A 201 -7.85 24.68 -14.05
CA GLY A 201 -7.93 26.12 -13.88
C GLY A 201 -7.74 26.58 -12.42
N TRP A 202 -6.99 25.83 -11.63
CA TRP A 202 -6.66 26.23 -10.26
C TRP A 202 -5.87 27.53 -10.20
N THR A 203 -6.27 28.41 -9.30
CA THR A 203 -5.54 29.64 -9.03
C THR A 203 -4.43 29.40 -8.00
N GLN A 204 -3.42 30.25 -7.96
CA GLN A 204 -2.36 30.16 -6.95
C GLN A 204 -2.92 30.26 -5.52
N ASP A 205 -3.91 31.12 -5.30
CA ASP A 205 -4.56 31.27 -3.99
C ASP A 205 -5.30 29.99 -3.55
N GLU A 206 -5.89 29.23 -4.48
CA GLU A 206 -6.50 27.91 -4.16
C GLU A 206 -5.42 26.91 -3.78
N LEU A 207 -4.32 26.84 -4.53
CA LEU A 207 -3.22 25.94 -4.27
C LEU A 207 -2.52 26.24 -2.94
N ASP A 208 -2.30 27.52 -2.63
CA ASP A 208 -1.71 27.93 -1.36
C ASP A 208 -2.61 27.59 -0.16
N ARG A 209 -3.92 27.73 -0.30
CA ARG A 209 -4.86 27.29 0.74
C ARG A 209 -4.83 25.78 0.94
N LEU A 210 -4.80 25.00 -0.14
CA LEU A 210 -4.68 23.56 -0.07
C LEU A 210 -3.38 23.14 0.60
N ASP A 211 -2.25 23.73 0.22
CA ASP A 211 -0.97 23.38 0.83
C ASP A 211 -0.89 23.75 2.31
N VAL A 212 -1.47 24.88 2.71
CA VAL A 212 -1.61 25.21 4.14
C VAL A 212 -2.42 24.13 4.86
N GLN A 213 -3.53 23.68 4.27
CA GLN A 213 -4.36 22.62 4.85
C GLN A 213 -3.63 21.27 4.91
N LEU A 214 -2.91 20.90 3.85
CA LEU A 214 -2.27 19.60 3.69
C LEU A 214 -0.91 19.50 4.37
N TYR A 215 -0.14 20.58 4.36
CA TYR A 215 1.28 20.58 4.74
C TYR A 215 1.64 21.67 5.77
N GLY A 216 0.70 22.52 6.14
CA GLY A 216 0.89 23.58 7.14
C GLY A 216 1.57 24.85 6.62
N ALA A 217 1.90 24.92 5.34
CA ALA A 217 2.52 26.09 4.71
C ALA A 217 2.17 26.18 3.22
N PRO A 218 2.08 27.39 2.62
CA PRO A 218 1.87 27.54 1.19
C PRO A 218 3.07 26.97 0.39
N ALA A 219 2.79 26.30 -0.73
CA ALA A 219 3.81 25.68 -1.58
C ALA A 219 4.61 26.68 -2.41
N GLY A 220 4.08 27.89 -2.61
CA GLY A 220 4.58 28.80 -3.62
C GLY A 220 4.18 28.38 -5.05
N PRO A 221 4.78 28.99 -6.08
CA PRO A 221 4.41 28.71 -7.46
C PRO A 221 4.60 27.22 -7.83
N LEU A 222 3.53 26.59 -8.35
CA LEU A 222 3.53 25.21 -8.80
C LEU A 222 3.43 25.14 -10.33
N ASP A 223 4.17 24.21 -10.92
CA ASP A 223 4.02 23.87 -12.33
C ASP A 223 2.87 22.87 -12.50
N LEU A 224 1.68 23.37 -12.82
CA LEU A 224 0.51 22.55 -13.07
C LEU A 224 0.59 21.71 -14.34
N ALA A 225 1.48 22.05 -15.28
CA ALA A 225 1.71 21.23 -16.47
C ALA A 225 2.57 19.99 -16.17
N SER A 226 3.20 19.94 -15.00
CA SER A 226 4.09 18.84 -14.58
C SER A 226 3.96 18.53 -13.09
N LEU A 227 2.73 18.43 -12.58
CA LEU A 227 2.50 18.15 -11.17
C LEU A 227 2.74 16.68 -10.85
N SER A 228 3.28 16.38 -9.65
CA SER A 228 3.52 15.01 -9.22
C SER A 228 2.21 14.25 -8.96
N SER A 229 2.28 12.92 -9.08
CA SER A 229 1.15 12.02 -8.84
C SER A 229 0.52 12.22 -7.48
N ALA A 230 1.34 12.17 -6.41
CA ALA A 230 0.86 12.27 -5.05
C ALA A 230 0.25 13.64 -4.77
N LYS A 231 0.89 14.73 -5.22
CA LYS A 231 0.38 16.08 -4.98
C LYS A 231 -0.93 16.34 -5.72
N GLY A 232 -1.02 15.91 -6.99
CA GLY A 232 -2.25 16.02 -7.76
C GLY A 232 -3.42 15.21 -7.15
N LEU A 233 -3.14 13.98 -6.72
CA LEU A 233 -4.14 13.15 -6.03
C LEU A 233 -4.55 13.75 -4.68
N ALA A 234 -3.61 14.28 -3.90
CA ALA A 234 -3.91 14.94 -2.63
C ALA A 234 -4.88 16.11 -2.80
N TYR A 235 -4.62 16.97 -3.78
CA TYR A 235 -5.49 18.14 -4.05
C TYR A 235 -6.88 17.72 -4.49
N ILE A 236 -6.98 16.82 -5.46
CA ILE A 236 -8.29 16.33 -5.94
C ILE A 236 -9.04 15.64 -4.80
N THR A 237 -8.37 14.80 -4.02
CA THR A 237 -8.97 14.08 -2.90
C THR A 237 -9.48 15.05 -1.82
N ALA A 238 -8.72 16.10 -1.48
CA ALA A 238 -9.13 17.11 -0.52
C ALA A 238 -10.41 17.84 -0.96
N TYR A 239 -10.48 18.23 -2.23
CA TYR A 239 -11.69 18.85 -2.78
C TYR A 239 -12.89 17.89 -2.84
N VAL A 240 -12.66 16.62 -3.20
CA VAL A 240 -13.69 15.59 -3.21
C VAL A 240 -14.20 15.32 -1.80
N GLU A 241 -13.31 15.24 -0.81
CA GLU A 241 -13.66 15.06 0.60
C GLU A 241 -14.54 16.20 1.09
N GLU A 242 -14.09 17.44 0.90
CA GLU A 242 -14.85 18.64 1.30
C GLU A 242 -16.22 18.68 0.63
N ARG A 243 -16.29 18.33 -0.64
CA ARG A 243 -17.55 18.25 -1.38
C ARG A 243 -18.46 17.14 -0.86
N ALA A 244 -17.93 15.95 -0.66
CA ALA A 244 -18.68 14.79 -0.20
C ALA A 244 -19.22 14.98 1.23
N TYR A 245 -18.46 15.64 2.10
CA TYR A 245 -18.90 15.97 3.45
C TYR A 245 -20.05 16.96 3.42
N ARG A 246 -19.95 18.02 2.62
CA ARG A 246 -21.03 18.99 2.45
C ARG A 246 -22.31 18.35 1.91
N ASP A 247 -22.18 17.53 0.87
CA ASP A 247 -23.33 16.87 0.23
C ASP A 247 -24.00 15.83 1.16
N ALA A 248 -23.22 15.19 2.04
CA ALA A 248 -23.70 14.24 3.04
C ALA A 248 -24.17 14.91 4.35
N GLY A 249 -24.02 16.23 4.49
CA GLY A 249 -24.39 16.97 5.70
C GLY A 249 -23.56 16.55 6.92
N ILE A 250 -22.27 16.26 6.72
CA ILE A 250 -21.32 15.93 7.80
C ILE A 250 -21.01 17.20 8.56
N ASP A 251 -21.27 17.21 9.85
CA ASP A 251 -20.93 18.32 10.74
C ASP A 251 -19.46 18.25 11.21
N GLU A 252 -19.01 19.27 11.94
CA GLU A 252 -17.61 19.35 12.42
C GLU A 252 -17.25 18.21 13.38
N VAL A 253 -18.17 17.71 14.16
CA VAL A 253 -17.94 16.61 15.11
C VAL A 253 -17.80 15.28 14.37
N GLU A 254 -18.72 14.99 13.44
CA GLU A 254 -18.63 13.83 12.56
C GLU A 254 -17.36 13.90 11.68
N ARG A 255 -17.03 15.10 11.17
CA ARG A 255 -15.83 15.31 10.36
C ARG A 255 -14.56 14.93 11.11
N ALA A 256 -14.41 15.39 12.35
CA ALA A 256 -13.26 15.05 13.17
C ALA A 256 -13.10 13.53 13.33
N GLU A 257 -14.21 12.81 13.52
CA GLU A 257 -14.20 11.36 13.61
C GLU A 257 -13.82 10.71 12.27
N PHE A 258 -14.38 11.17 11.15
CA PHE A 258 -14.12 10.64 9.81
C PHE A 258 -12.68 10.86 9.36
N ASP A 259 -12.11 12.00 9.72
CA ASP A 259 -10.72 12.39 9.45
C ASP A 259 -9.70 11.68 10.38
N GLY A 260 -10.15 10.73 11.21
CA GLY A 260 -9.29 10.08 12.18
C GLY A 260 -8.84 11.03 13.31
N PHE A 261 -9.75 11.88 13.75
CA PHE A 261 -9.56 12.88 14.82
C PHE A 261 -8.51 13.95 14.49
N GLY A 262 -8.61 14.51 13.28
CA GLY A 262 -7.79 15.63 12.83
C GLY A 262 -6.44 15.22 12.25
N LEU A 263 -6.32 14.00 11.76
CA LEU A 263 -5.16 13.63 10.94
C LEU A 263 -5.15 14.45 9.65
N PRO A 264 -4.01 15.05 9.27
CA PRO A 264 -3.91 15.75 8.00
C PRO A 264 -4.02 14.78 6.82
N ILE A 265 -4.47 15.26 5.68
CA ILE A 265 -4.34 14.54 4.41
C ILE A 265 -2.85 14.52 4.06
N GLY A 266 -2.06 13.71 4.77
CA GLY A 266 -0.63 13.58 4.52
C GLY A 266 -0.40 12.72 3.27
N VAL A 267 0.41 13.23 2.34
CA VAL A 267 0.86 12.46 1.17
C VAL A 267 2.37 12.61 1.02
N GLN A 268 3.04 11.52 0.65
CA GLN A 268 4.49 11.53 0.40
C GLN A 268 4.84 10.61 -0.78
N GLU A 269 5.96 10.93 -1.45
CA GLU A 269 6.48 10.24 -2.64
C GLU A 269 7.85 9.63 -2.34
N LEU A 270 7.92 8.73 -1.35
CA LEU A 270 9.18 8.10 -0.98
C LEU A 270 9.50 6.93 -1.90
N ARG A 271 10.73 6.86 -2.40
CA ARG A 271 11.26 5.68 -3.11
C ARG A 271 11.63 4.61 -2.11
N GLY A 272 10.59 4.01 -1.51
CA GLY A 272 10.76 3.03 -0.45
C GLY A 272 9.49 2.26 -0.20
N TYR A 273 9.60 1.26 0.66
CA TYR A 273 8.46 0.46 1.11
C TYR A 273 8.33 0.51 2.62
N LYS A 274 7.08 0.61 3.05
CA LYS A 274 6.70 0.60 4.45
C LYS A 274 6.94 -0.78 5.05
N THR A 275 7.63 -0.83 6.18
CA THR A 275 7.70 -2.04 6.99
C THR A 275 6.40 -2.20 7.77
N ARG A 276 5.83 -3.40 7.72
CA ARG A 276 4.60 -3.71 8.45
C ARG A 276 4.93 -4.61 9.64
N PRO A 277 4.20 -4.53 10.76
CA PRO A 277 4.18 -5.60 11.74
C PRO A 277 3.80 -6.92 11.07
N LEU A 278 4.42 -8.00 11.51
CA LEU A 278 4.26 -9.31 10.87
C LEU A 278 3.30 -10.24 11.63
N ASP A 279 2.51 -9.68 12.56
CA ASP A 279 1.47 -10.43 13.26
C ASP A 279 0.50 -11.06 12.25
N GLY A 280 0.29 -12.39 12.34
CA GLY A 280 -0.55 -13.12 11.40
C GLY A 280 -0.03 -13.20 9.95
N ILE A 281 1.26 -12.90 9.70
CA ILE A 281 1.85 -12.87 8.35
C ILE A 281 1.67 -14.19 7.59
N TRP A 282 1.61 -15.30 8.31
CA TRP A 282 1.38 -16.63 7.74
C TRP A 282 0.14 -16.70 6.84
N ALA A 283 -0.88 -15.88 7.12
CA ALA A 283 -2.17 -15.89 6.40
C ALA A 283 -2.19 -15.03 5.13
N THR A 284 -1.08 -14.40 4.73
CA THR A 284 -1.06 -13.43 3.64
C THR A 284 -0.06 -13.74 2.50
N PRO A 285 0.15 -15.01 2.14
CA PRO A 285 0.94 -15.30 0.96
C PRO A 285 0.19 -14.89 -0.34
N PRO A 286 0.92 -14.63 -1.43
CA PRO A 286 2.39 -14.63 -1.56
C PRO A 286 3.01 -13.34 -1.00
N PHE A 287 4.31 -13.39 -0.73
CA PHE A 287 5.06 -12.40 0.04
C PHE A 287 5.80 -11.39 -0.85
N LEU A 288 6.42 -10.38 -0.23
CA LEU A 288 6.84 -9.09 -0.75
C LEU A 288 5.63 -8.22 -1.15
N HIS A 289 5.88 -6.93 -1.40
CA HIS A 289 4.82 -5.98 -1.78
C HIS A 289 4.08 -6.37 -3.06
N ASN A 290 4.77 -7.06 -3.97
CA ASN A 290 4.25 -7.47 -5.29
C ASN A 290 3.85 -8.96 -5.36
N GLY A 291 3.89 -9.70 -4.24
CA GLY A 291 3.54 -11.12 -4.22
C GLY A 291 4.46 -12.03 -5.00
N SER A 292 5.72 -11.64 -5.20
CA SER A 292 6.68 -12.37 -6.05
C SER A 292 7.41 -13.52 -5.35
N VAL A 293 7.09 -13.81 -4.09
CA VAL A 293 7.66 -14.93 -3.32
C VAL A 293 6.54 -15.75 -2.69
N PRO A 294 6.38 -17.03 -3.06
CA PRO A 294 5.17 -17.80 -2.73
C PRO A 294 5.09 -18.27 -1.28
N THR A 295 6.24 -18.45 -0.57
CA THR A 295 6.27 -18.99 0.79
C THR A 295 7.22 -18.23 1.69
N LEU A 296 7.00 -18.25 3.01
CA LEU A 296 7.94 -17.66 3.99
C LEU A 296 9.31 -18.33 3.93
N PHE A 297 9.35 -19.65 3.76
CA PHE A 297 10.62 -20.35 3.63
C PHE A 297 11.47 -19.82 2.46
N GLN A 298 10.85 -19.59 1.29
CA GLN A 298 11.53 -19.01 0.15
C GLN A 298 11.93 -17.53 0.39
N LEU A 299 11.11 -16.77 1.12
CA LEU A 299 11.46 -15.39 1.48
C LEU A 299 12.74 -15.33 2.34
N LEU A 300 12.91 -16.29 3.23
CA LEU A 300 14.08 -16.42 4.10
C LEU A 300 15.27 -17.10 3.40
N SER A 301 15.08 -17.61 2.20
CA SER A 301 16.12 -18.25 1.38
C SER A 301 16.88 -17.22 0.53
N PRO A 302 18.13 -17.54 0.13
CA PRO A 302 18.85 -16.74 -0.87
C PRO A 302 18.02 -16.53 -2.14
N VAL A 303 18.16 -15.39 -2.78
CA VAL A 303 17.42 -15.06 -4.00
C VAL A 303 17.61 -16.12 -5.10
N ALA A 304 18.80 -16.72 -5.18
CA ALA A 304 19.09 -17.78 -6.15
C ALA A 304 18.26 -19.06 -5.96
N GLU A 305 17.75 -19.30 -4.74
CA GLU A 305 16.90 -20.46 -4.40
C GLU A 305 15.40 -20.15 -4.60
N ARG A 306 15.01 -18.89 -4.78
CA ARG A 306 13.61 -18.50 -4.99
C ARG A 306 13.12 -18.94 -6.37
N GLN A 307 11.86 -19.36 -6.46
CA GLN A 307 11.21 -19.66 -7.72
C GLN A 307 11.18 -18.43 -8.61
N LYS A 308 11.55 -18.61 -9.89
CA LYS A 308 11.49 -17.54 -10.91
C LYS A 308 10.12 -17.45 -11.56
N GLN A 309 9.41 -18.55 -11.60
CA GLN A 309 8.04 -18.66 -12.12
C GLN A 309 7.25 -19.60 -11.22
N PHE A 310 6.01 -19.28 -10.94
CA PHE A 310 5.10 -20.12 -10.14
C PHE A 310 3.65 -19.77 -10.42
N TRP A 311 2.75 -20.73 -10.16
CA TRP A 311 1.32 -20.52 -10.36
C TRP A 311 0.67 -19.91 -9.12
N VAL A 312 -0.23 -18.93 -9.33
CA VAL A 312 -0.99 -18.27 -8.28
C VAL A 312 -2.49 -18.40 -8.54
N GLY A 313 -3.30 -18.25 -7.47
CA GLY A 313 -4.76 -18.37 -7.51
C GLY A 313 -5.29 -19.70 -6.98
N SER A 314 -4.41 -20.67 -6.65
CA SER A 314 -4.83 -21.88 -5.92
C SER A 314 -5.33 -21.51 -4.53
N ARG A 315 -6.37 -22.26 -4.05
CA ARG A 315 -6.85 -22.18 -2.68
C ARG A 315 -6.10 -23.14 -1.75
N GLU A 316 -5.21 -23.95 -2.28
CA GLU A 316 -4.41 -24.86 -1.50
C GLU A 316 -3.26 -24.14 -0.82
N TYR A 317 -3.09 -24.43 0.47
CA TYR A 317 -2.05 -23.85 1.30
C TYR A 317 -0.93 -24.86 1.57
N ASP A 318 0.31 -24.43 1.61
CA ASP A 318 1.45 -25.22 2.04
C ASP A 318 1.79 -24.90 3.51
N PRO A 319 1.36 -25.74 4.46
CA PRO A 319 1.59 -25.46 5.88
C PRO A 319 3.02 -25.69 6.32
N GLN A 320 3.83 -26.43 5.55
CA GLN A 320 5.23 -26.69 5.87
C GLN A 320 6.09 -25.46 5.53
N HIS A 321 6.02 -24.95 4.30
CA HIS A 321 6.81 -23.79 3.89
C HIS A 321 6.10 -22.47 4.21
N VAL A 322 4.88 -22.52 4.67
CA VAL A 322 3.97 -21.41 5.00
C VAL A 322 3.76 -20.49 3.82
N GLY A 323 2.79 -20.87 2.98
CA GLY A 323 2.48 -20.12 1.76
C GLY A 323 1.50 -20.81 0.83
N ILE A 324 1.49 -20.40 -0.43
CA ILE A 324 0.61 -20.99 -1.46
C ILE A 324 1.27 -22.19 -2.13
N ARG A 325 0.41 -23.11 -2.63
CA ARG A 325 0.84 -24.12 -3.59
C ARG A 325 1.17 -23.45 -4.93
N THR A 326 2.24 -23.89 -5.54
CA THR A 326 2.84 -23.23 -6.72
C THR A 326 2.74 -24.03 -8.00
N GLU A 327 2.21 -25.25 -7.93
CA GLU A 327 2.05 -26.15 -9.05
C GLU A 327 0.97 -25.63 -10.03
N ARG A 328 1.11 -26.02 -11.31
CA ARG A 328 0.13 -25.69 -12.34
C ARG A 328 -1.23 -26.29 -12.02
N PHE A 329 -2.28 -25.48 -12.21
CA PHE A 329 -3.66 -25.94 -12.15
C PHE A 329 -4.53 -25.16 -13.16
N ASP A 330 -5.70 -25.73 -13.49
CA ASP A 330 -6.61 -25.10 -14.45
C ASP A 330 -7.21 -23.82 -13.90
N GLY A 331 -7.07 -22.73 -14.67
CA GLY A 331 -7.50 -21.39 -14.25
C GLY A 331 -6.45 -20.63 -13.41
N GLY A 332 -5.28 -21.23 -13.14
CA GLY A 332 -4.18 -20.53 -12.49
C GLY A 332 -3.54 -19.47 -13.36
N PHE A 333 -2.91 -18.49 -12.73
CA PHE A 333 -2.09 -17.47 -13.39
C PHE A 333 -0.60 -17.75 -13.16
N LEU A 334 0.20 -17.78 -14.22
CA LEU A 334 1.65 -17.97 -14.12
C LEU A 334 2.31 -16.61 -13.82
N LEU A 335 2.82 -16.44 -12.60
CA LEU A 335 3.62 -15.27 -12.23
C LEU A 335 5.06 -15.50 -12.66
N ASP A 336 5.59 -14.60 -13.50
CA ASP A 336 6.98 -14.59 -13.93
C ASP A 336 7.72 -13.40 -13.31
N THR A 337 8.74 -13.69 -12.50
CA THR A 337 9.51 -12.68 -11.77
C THR A 337 10.53 -11.93 -12.65
N ALA A 338 10.66 -12.29 -13.92
CA ALA A 338 11.46 -11.54 -14.89
C ALA A 338 10.72 -10.34 -15.49
N ILE A 339 9.38 -10.31 -15.36
CA ILE A 339 8.55 -9.20 -15.85
C ILE A 339 8.68 -8.01 -14.91
N THR A 340 8.74 -6.81 -15.47
CA THR A 340 8.78 -5.54 -14.69
C THR A 340 7.63 -5.47 -13.70
N GLY A 341 7.91 -5.08 -12.45
CA GLY A 341 6.95 -5.04 -11.35
C GLY A 341 6.75 -6.36 -10.61
N ASN A 342 7.24 -7.48 -11.16
CA ASN A 342 7.16 -8.80 -10.55
C ASN A 342 8.48 -9.28 -9.91
N GLY A 343 9.50 -8.43 -9.84
CA GLY A 343 10.82 -8.81 -9.36
C GLY A 343 10.80 -9.39 -7.94
N ASN A 344 11.51 -10.50 -7.70
CA ASN A 344 11.60 -11.18 -6.40
C ASN A 344 12.97 -11.02 -5.72
N ARG A 345 13.76 -10.04 -6.15
CA ARG A 345 15.08 -9.73 -5.60
C ARG A 345 14.98 -9.01 -4.25
N GLY A 346 16.14 -8.81 -3.62
CA GLY A 346 16.27 -8.06 -2.37
C GLY A 346 15.66 -8.75 -1.16
N HIS A 347 15.58 -8.02 -0.04
CA HIS A 347 15.17 -8.57 1.26
C HIS A 347 15.88 -9.89 1.54
N GLU A 348 17.21 -9.91 1.39
CA GLU A 348 18.01 -11.13 1.33
C GLU A 348 18.87 -11.32 2.57
N PHE A 349 18.95 -12.55 3.03
CA PHE A 349 19.85 -12.99 4.09
C PHE A 349 21.07 -13.65 3.46
N ARG A 350 22.18 -12.92 3.37
CA ARG A 350 23.44 -13.41 2.80
C ARG A 350 24.65 -12.74 3.43
N ALA A 351 25.84 -13.28 3.18
CA ALA A 351 27.08 -12.64 3.59
C ALA A 351 27.26 -11.27 2.93
N GLY A 352 27.77 -10.31 3.68
CA GLY A 352 28.02 -8.93 3.22
C GLY A 352 27.46 -7.88 4.14
N CYS A 353 27.69 -6.62 3.79
CA CYS A 353 27.14 -5.48 4.53
C CYS A 353 25.63 -5.34 4.27
N ARG A 354 24.88 -4.89 5.27
CA ARG A 354 23.46 -4.52 5.11
C ARG A 354 23.33 -3.37 4.11
N GLY A 355 22.28 -3.41 3.30
CA GLY A 355 22.04 -2.52 2.16
C GLY A 355 22.20 -3.24 0.81
N ASN A 356 21.82 -2.59 -0.28
CA ASN A 356 21.85 -3.18 -1.62
C ASN A 356 21.18 -4.56 -1.70
N GLY A 357 20.02 -4.68 -1.06
CA GLY A 357 19.23 -5.92 -1.02
C GLY A 357 19.53 -6.85 0.15
N VAL A 358 20.61 -6.64 0.90
CA VAL A 358 20.98 -7.44 2.07
C VAL A 358 20.40 -6.84 3.33
N ILE A 359 19.54 -7.61 4.03
CA ILE A 359 18.92 -7.17 5.29
C ILE A 359 19.48 -7.87 6.51
N GLY A 360 20.14 -9.00 6.35
CA GLY A 360 20.73 -9.77 7.43
C GLY A 360 21.81 -10.72 6.95
N ARG A 361 22.51 -11.36 7.90
CA ARG A 361 23.49 -12.40 7.62
C ARG A 361 22.85 -13.63 6.95
N ALA A 362 23.64 -14.46 6.32
CA ALA A 362 23.17 -15.74 5.82
C ALA A 362 22.56 -16.59 6.96
N LEU A 363 21.40 -17.17 6.67
CA LEU A 363 20.67 -18.08 7.56
C LEU A 363 20.96 -19.52 7.16
N ALA A 364 21.36 -20.35 8.13
CA ALA A 364 21.44 -21.78 7.92
C ALA A 364 20.03 -22.39 7.71
N PRO A 365 19.91 -23.55 7.06
CA PRO A 365 18.59 -24.16 6.81
C PRO A 365 17.75 -24.34 8.08
N HIS A 366 18.32 -24.77 9.19
CA HIS A 366 17.60 -24.92 10.46
C HIS A 366 17.14 -23.59 11.07
N GLU A 367 17.88 -22.50 10.84
CA GLU A 367 17.48 -21.14 11.27
C GLU A 367 16.30 -20.62 10.47
N ARG A 368 16.24 -20.91 9.16
CA ARG A 368 15.08 -20.57 8.32
C ARG A 368 13.82 -21.27 8.83
N TRP A 369 13.89 -22.56 9.15
CA TRP A 369 12.77 -23.31 9.73
C TRP A 369 12.34 -22.77 11.08
N ALA A 370 13.28 -22.43 11.94
CA ALA A 370 13.01 -21.82 13.24
C ALA A 370 12.25 -20.48 13.07
N LEU A 371 12.66 -19.64 12.11
CA LEU A 371 11.96 -18.40 11.81
C LEU A 371 10.55 -18.65 11.25
N VAL A 372 10.36 -19.65 10.37
CA VAL A 372 9.05 -20.03 9.85
C VAL A 372 8.12 -20.43 11.00
N GLU A 373 8.59 -21.27 11.94
CA GLU A 373 7.79 -21.66 13.11
C GLU A 373 7.45 -20.47 14.01
N TYR A 374 8.38 -19.54 14.22
CA TYR A 374 8.09 -18.34 14.99
C TYR A 374 7.06 -17.43 14.30
N LEU A 375 7.12 -17.27 12.98
CA LEU A 375 6.20 -16.43 12.23
C LEU A 375 4.76 -16.98 12.20
N LYS A 376 4.54 -18.26 12.53
CA LYS A 376 3.20 -18.83 12.75
C LYS A 376 2.56 -18.31 14.04
N VAL A 377 3.37 -17.98 15.07
CA VAL A 377 2.91 -17.57 16.41
C VAL A 377 3.09 -16.09 16.70
N LEU A 378 3.71 -15.34 15.81
CA LEU A 378 3.94 -13.91 16.01
C LEU A 378 2.60 -13.19 16.13
N GLY A 379 2.43 -12.41 17.21
CA GLY A 379 1.17 -11.76 17.56
C GLY A 379 0.17 -12.63 18.32
N ASP A 380 0.47 -13.91 18.54
CA ASP A 380 -0.36 -14.75 19.41
C ASP A 380 0.01 -14.49 20.89
N PRO A 381 -0.94 -14.12 21.74
CA PRO A 381 -0.68 -13.83 23.15
C PRO A 381 -0.40 -15.08 24.02
N ARG A 382 -0.32 -16.27 23.43
CA ARG A 382 0.03 -17.51 24.17
C ARG A 382 1.41 -17.49 24.81
#